data_68f07e7b0dbdd42250e034a2eecee960
#
_entry.id   68f07e7b0dbdd42250e034a2eecee960
#
_cell.length_a   1.000
_cell.length_b   1.000
_cell.length_c   1.000
_cell.angle_alpha   90.00
_cell.angle_beta   90.00
_cell.angle_gamma   90.00
#
_symmetry.space_group_name_H-M   'P 1'
#
loop_
_entity.id
_entity.type
_entity.pdbx_description
1 polymer ?
#
loop_
_entity_poly.entity_id
_entity_poly.type
_entity_poly.pdbx_seq_one_letter_code
_entity_poly.pdbx_strand_id
1 'polypeptide(L)'
;MATCFFIGHHDAPASVRPFLDAAVERHINEFGVTSFTVGRYGNFDRMASEAVKEAKKRHPWVTLSLLLPYHPYDQPIETPDGYDSTFYPPGMETVPKRVAIVRANEYMIQNTDYLIAYNRGHGNTDSLVALARRQMQKGRIHIENLAEKL
;
A
#
# COMPACT_ATOMS: atom_id res chain seq x y z
N MET A 1 3.01 -11.06 -13.38
CA MET A 1 2.04 -10.13 -12.78
C MET A 1 2.73 -9.21 -11.79
N ALA A 2 2.56 -7.92 -11.95
CA ALA A 2 3.18 -6.97 -11.04
C ALA A 2 2.23 -6.57 -9.92
N THR A 3 2.79 -6.37 -8.73
CA THR A 3 2.06 -5.96 -7.53
C THR A 3 2.55 -4.62 -7.02
N CYS A 4 1.66 -3.89 -6.37
CA CYS A 4 1.96 -2.57 -5.81
C CYS A 4 1.37 -2.44 -4.41
N PHE A 5 2.13 -1.80 -3.51
CA PHE A 5 1.72 -1.47 -2.17
C PHE A 5 1.82 0.03 -1.94
N PHE A 6 1.19 0.53 -0.87
CA PHE A 6 1.14 1.95 -0.54
C PHE A 6 1.61 2.19 0.89
N ILE A 7 2.44 3.21 1.08
CA ILE A 7 2.88 3.67 2.41
C ILE A 7 2.86 5.19 2.45
N GLY A 8 2.16 5.77 3.41
CA GLY A 8 2.13 7.23 3.56
C GLY A 8 1.67 7.67 4.93
N HIS A 9 1.82 8.97 5.19
CA HIS A 9 1.47 9.54 6.48
C HIS A 9 -0.04 9.49 6.74
N HIS A 10 -0.41 9.21 7.99
CA HIS A 10 -1.82 9.14 8.40
C HIS A 10 -2.55 10.49 8.25
N ASP A 11 -1.82 11.60 8.25
CA ASP A 11 -2.35 12.96 8.10
C ASP A 11 -2.09 13.55 6.73
N ALA A 12 -1.86 12.73 5.71
CA ALA A 12 -1.61 13.20 4.35
C ALA A 12 -2.74 14.14 3.89
N PRO A 13 -2.40 15.32 3.32
CA PRO A 13 -3.41 16.28 2.92
C PRO A 13 -4.11 15.84 1.62
N ALA A 14 -5.32 16.38 1.40
CA ALA A 14 -6.11 16.07 0.21
C ALA A 14 -5.41 16.43 -1.10
N SER A 15 -4.47 17.38 -1.06
CA SER A 15 -3.69 17.78 -2.23
C SER A 15 -2.83 16.66 -2.82
N VAL A 16 -2.59 15.59 -2.06
CA VAL A 16 -1.85 14.41 -2.54
C VAL A 16 -2.69 13.60 -3.54
N ARG A 17 -4.02 13.66 -3.45
CA ARG A 17 -4.91 12.78 -4.22
C ARG A 17 -4.70 12.85 -5.74
N PRO A 18 -4.57 14.02 -6.39
CA PRO A 18 -4.33 14.05 -7.84
C PRO A 18 -3.03 13.34 -8.25
N PHE A 19 -1.99 13.48 -7.44
CA PHE A 19 -0.71 12.80 -7.71
C PHE A 19 -0.82 11.29 -7.51
N LEU A 20 -1.63 10.89 -6.54
CA LEU A 20 -1.90 9.47 -6.27
C LEU A 20 -2.70 8.84 -7.41
N ASP A 21 -3.73 9.54 -7.90
CA ASP A 21 -4.51 9.08 -9.04
C ASP A 21 -3.62 8.88 -10.28
N ALA A 22 -2.75 9.85 -10.56
CA ALA A 22 -1.81 9.76 -11.68
C ALA A 22 -0.82 8.62 -11.52
N ALA A 23 -0.32 8.41 -10.30
CA ALA A 23 0.61 7.32 -10.02
C ALA A 23 -0.04 5.95 -10.20
N VAL A 24 -1.26 5.77 -9.74
CA VAL A 24 -2.01 4.52 -9.92
C VAL A 24 -2.18 4.22 -11.40
N GLU A 25 -2.62 5.21 -12.19
CA GLU A 25 -2.78 5.03 -13.65
C GLU A 25 -1.46 4.67 -14.33
N ARG A 26 -0.38 5.35 -13.96
CA ARG A 26 0.94 5.07 -14.53
C ARG A 26 1.40 3.65 -14.22
N HIS A 27 1.19 3.19 -13.00
CA HIS A 27 1.59 1.84 -12.60
C HIS A 27 0.80 0.77 -13.35
N ILE A 28 -0.47 1.02 -13.63
CA ILE A 28 -1.29 0.10 -14.43
C ILE A 28 -0.83 0.11 -15.89
N ASN A 29 -0.71 1.29 -16.49
CA ASN A 29 -0.50 1.42 -17.94
C ASN A 29 0.94 1.20 -18.36
N GLU A 30 1.91 1.67 -17.57
CA GLU A 30 3.32 1.64 -17.95
C GLU A 30 4.07 0.47 -17.34
N PHE A 31 3.71 0.07 -16.11
CA PHE A 31 4.45 -0.95 -15.37
C PHE A 31 3.72 -2.29 -15.26
N GLY A 32 2.50 -2.37 -15.80
CA GLY A 32 1.76 -3.62 -15.83
C GLY A 32 1.28 -4.11 -14.49
N VAL A 33 1.07 -3.21 -13.51
CA VAL A 33 0.54 -3.59 -12.21
C VAL A 33 -0.91 -4.03 -12.35
N THR A 34 -1.21 -5.21 -11.82
CA THR A 34 -2.56 -5.78 -11.85
C THR A 34 -3.15 -5.99 -10.46
N SER A 35 -2.32 -5.94 -9.42
CA SER A 35 -2.76 -6.20 -8.04
C SER A 35 -2.23 -5.13 -7.11
N PHE A 36 -3.14 -4.44 -6.43
CA PHE A 36 -2.82 -3.43 -5.43
C PHE A 36 -3.26 -3.92 -4.05
N THR A 37 -2.42 -3.66 -3.04
CA THR A 37 -2.75 -3.92 -1.64
C THR A 37 -2.62 -2.61 -0.87
N VAL A 38 -3.57 -2.33 0.01
CA VAL A 38 -3.57 -1.12 0.82
C VAL A 38 -4.02 -1.45 2.24
N GLY A 39 -3.44 -0.73 3.22
CA GLY A 39 -3.94 -0.75 4.59
C GLY A 39 -5.15 0.18 4.76
N ARG A 40 -5.53 0.42 6.03
CA ARG A 40 -6.67 1.31 6.32
C ARG A 40 -6.42 2.20 7.53
N TYR A 41 -5.15 2.58 7.72
CA TYR A 41 -4.73 3.33 8.91
C TYR A 41 -4.24 4.72 8.50
N GLY A 42 -5.20 5.62 8.24
CA GLY A 42 -4.93 7.02 8.00
C GLY A 42 -5.38 7.54 6.64
N ASN A 43 -5.12 8.82 6.42
CA ASN A 43 -5.60 9.53 5.23
C ASN A 43 -4.98 9.02 3.93
N PHE A 44 -3.67 8.72 3.96
CA PHE A 44 -3.02 8.24 2.74
C PHE A 44 -3.62 6.90 2.28
N ASP A 45 -3.79 5.97 3.22
CA ASP A 45 -4.40 4.66 2.89
C ASP A 45 -5.82 4.84 2.35
N ARG A 46 -6.61 5.73 2.95
CA ARG A 46 -7.96 6.02 2.47
C ARG A 46 -7.94 6.54 1.04
N MET A 47 -7.09 7.52 0.77
CA MET A 47 -6.98 8.10 -0.59
C MET A 47 -6.46 7.06 -1.59
N ALA A 48 -5.52 6.21 -1.19
CA ALA A 48 -4.98 5.16 -2.05
C ALA A 48 -6.07 4.16 -2.43
N SER A 49 -6.88 3.72 -1.47
CA SER A 49 -8.00 2.81 -1.76
C SER A 49 -9.00 3.44 -2.70
N GLU A 50 -9.34 4.71 -2.50
CA GLU A 50 -10.25 5.43 -3.38
C GLU A 50 -9.70 5.56 -4.79
N ALA A 51 -8.40 5.85 -4.91
CA ALA A 51 -7.75 5.98 -6.21
C ALA A 51 -7.76 4.66 -6.99
N VAL A 52 -7.50 3.54 -6.33
CA VAL A 52 -7.55 2.23 -6.98
C VAL A 52 -8.98 1.85 -7.35
N LYS A 53 -9.95 2.11 -6.46
CA LYS A 53 -11.37 1.83 -6.75
C LYS A 53 -11.83 2.60 -7.98
N GLU A 54 -11.41 3.85 -8.11
CA GLU A 54 -11.74 4.67 -9.28
C GLU A 54 -11.06 4.13 -10.54
N ALA A 55 -9.79 3.74 -10.45
CA ALA A 55 -9.05 3.17 -11.56
C ALA A 55 -9.64 1.83 -12.04
N LYS A 56 -10.18 1.03 -11.13
CA LYS A 56 -10.83 -0.24 -11.48
C LYS A 56 -12.02 -0.07 -12.42
N LYS A 57 -12.66 1.08 -12.39
CA LYS A 57 -13.78 1.36 -13.32
C LYS A 57 -13.30 1.42 -14.76
N ARG A 58 -12.06 1.87 -14.99
CA ARG A 58 -11.44 1.94 -16.31
C ARG A 58 -10.64 0.69 -16.64
N HIS A 59 -10.18 -0.03 -15.61
CA HIS A 59 -9.30 -1.19 -15.72
C HIS A 59 -9.88 -2.35 -14.88
N PRO A 60 -10.95 -3.02 -15.38
CA PRO A 60 -11.68 -3.99 -14.55
C PRO A 60 -10.89 -5.25 -14.20
N TRP A 61 -9.75 -5.49 -14.84
CA TRP A 61 -8.86 -6.62 -14.49
C TRP A 61 -7.99 -6.35 -13.27
N VAL A 62 -7.92 -5.10 -12.80
CA VAL A 62 -7.11 -4.73 -11.64
C VAL A 62 -7.82 -5.18 -10.37
N THR A 63 -7.05 -5.72 -9.42
CA THR A 63 -7.57 -6.15 -8.11
C THR A 63 -7.06 -5.27 -6.99
N LEU A 64 -7.87 -5.14 -5.94
CA LEU A 64 -7.55 -4.40 -4.72
C LEU A 64 -7.77 -5.30 -3.52
N SER A 65 -6.73 -5.49 -2.70
CA SER A 65 -6.79 -6.25 -1.46
C SER A 65 -6.59 -5.34 -0.25
N LEU A 66 -7.29 -5.63 0.83
CA LEU A 66 -7.12 -4.94 2.10
C LEU A 66 -6.13 -5.70 2.97
N LEU A 67 -5.05 -5.04 3.39
CA LEU A 67 -4.06 -5.64 4.29
C LEU A 67 -4.63 -5.72 5.71
N LEU A 68 -4.61 -6.92 6.29
CA LEU A 68 -5.05 -7.16 7.66
C LEU A 68 -3.83 -7.43 8.55
N PRO A 69 -3.53 -6.57 9.53
CA PRO A 69 -2.44 -6.84 10.48
C PRO A 69 -2.86 -7.78 11.60
N TYR A 70 -4.18 -7.92 11.84
CA TYR A 70 -4.72 -8.77 12.89
C TYR A 70 -5.46 -9.95 12.29
N HIS A 71 -5.34 -11.12 12.94
CA HIS A 71 -6.00 -12.32 12.46
C HIS A 71 -7.52 -12.10 12.36
N PRO A 72 -8.16 -12.50 11.24
CA PRO A 72 -9.61 -12.35 11.07
C PRO A 72 -10.46 -13.03 12.16
N TYR A 73 -9.90 -14.05 12.83
CA TYR A 73 -10.56 -14.69 13.96
C TYR A 73 -10.64 -13.78 15.18
N ASP A 74 -9.55 -13.01 15.44
CA ASP A 74 -9.50 -12.07 16.58
C ASP A 74 -10.27 -10.79 16.28
N GLN A 75 -10.18 -10.30 15.05
CA GLN A 75 -10.89 -9.13 14.58
C GLN A 75 -11.60 -9.47 13.27
N PRO A 76 -12.79 -10.07 13.35
CA PRO A 76 -13.54 -10.45 12.15
C PRO A 76 -13.85 -9.24 11.30
N ILE A 77 -13.62 -9.38 9.99
CA ILE A 77 -13.91 -8.34 9.02
C ILE A 77 -14.41 -8.98 7.74
N GLU A 78 -15.51 -8.46 7.24
CA GLU A 78 -15.97 -8.81 5.90
C GLU A 78 -15.17 -7.99 4.90
N THR A 79 -15.01 -8.52 3.68
CA THR A 79 -14.35 -7.76 2.61
C THR A 79 -15.15 -6.50 2.32
N PRO A 80 -14.59 -5.30 2.55
CA PRO A 80 -15.35 -4.08 2.33
C PRO A 80 -15.68 -3.86 0.86
N ASP A 81 -16.70 -3.05 0.60
CA ASP A 81 -17.13 -2.72 -0.76
C ASP A 81 -15.97 -2.12 -1.57
N GLY A 82 -15.85 -2.58 -2.81
CA GLY A 82 -14.79 -2.11 -3.71
C GLY A 82 -13.48 -2.85 -3.58
N TYR A 83 -13.31 -3.71 -2.57
CA TYR A 83 -12.15 -4.60 -2.44
C TYR A 83 -12.50 -5.97 -3.00
N ASP A 84 -11.51 -6.62 -3.60
CA ASP A 84 -11.68 -7.98 -4.15
C ASP A 84 -11.40 -9.05 -3.11
N SER A 85 -10.51 -8.75 -2.14
CA SER A 85 -10.13 -9.70 -1.10
C SER A 85 -9.47 -8.98 0.07
N THR A 86 -9.17 -9.77 1.10
CA THR A 86 -8.32 -9.34 2.22
C THR A 86 -7.05 -10.19 2.22
N PHE A 87 -6.00 -9.66 2.82
CA PHE A 87 -4.72 -10.37 2.91
C PHE A 87 -4.14 -10.25 4.32
N TYR A 88 -3.93 -11.40 4.94
CA TYR A 88 -3.27 -11.52 6.24
C TYR A 88 -1.92 -12.18 6.03
N PRO A 89 -0.79 -11.45 6.24
CA PRO A 89 0.53 -12.00 5.89
C PRO A 89 0.87 -13.25 6.71
N PRO A 90 1.59 -14.21 6.12
CA PRO A 90 2.07 -15.37 6.87
C PRO A 90 3.02 -14.96 7.98
N GLY A 91 2.95 -15.67 9.12
CA GLY A 91 3.81 -15.42 10.27
C GLY A 91 3.31 -14.34 11.22
N MET A 92 2.18 -13.71 10.91
CA MET A 92 1.64 -12.64 11.78
C MET A 92 1.05 -13.17 13.08
N GLU A 93 0.77 -14.47 13.19
CA GLU A 93 0.14 -15.09 14.35
C GLU A 93 0.94 -14.92 15.63
N THR A 94 2.27 -14.85 15.50
CA THR A 94 3.20 -14.72 16.64
C THR A 94 3.62 -13.28 16.91
N VAL A 95 3.14 -12.33 16.11
CA VAL A 95 3.52 -10.92 16.23
C VAL A 95 2.65 -10.23 17.29
N PRO A 96 3.26 -9.53 18.27
CA PRO A 96 2.49 -8.78 19.25
C PRO A 96 1.60 -7.71 18.59
N LYS A 97 0.40 -7.55 19.10
CA LYS A 97 -0.59 -6.61 18.52
C LYS A 97 -0.06 -5.18 18.39
N ARG A 98 0.76 -4.73 19.35
CA ARG A 98 1.29 -3.36 19.36
C ARG A 98 2.21 -3.04 18.16
N VAL A 99 2.78 -4.06 17.53
CA VAL A 99 3.68 -3.88 16.37
C VAL A 99 3.13 -4.54 15.10
N ALA A 100 1.90 -5.03 15.15
CA ALA A 100 1.33 -5.81 14.05
C ALA A 100 1.19 -4.99 12.77
N ILE A 101 0.77 -3.73 12.87
CA ILE A 101 0.60 -2.86 11.69
C ILE A 101 1.95 -2.66 11.00
N VAL A 102 3.00 -2.33 11.75
CA VAL A 102 4.34 -2.13 11.20
C VAL A 102 4.88 -3.41 10.57
N ARG A 103 4.70 -4.55 11.24
CA ARG A 103 5.19 -5.84 10.73
C ARG A 103 4.48 -6.26 9.45
N ALA A 104 3.16 -6.05 9.36
CA ALA A 104 2.42 -6.32 8.13
C ALA A 104 2.93 -5.44 6.99
N ASN A 105 3.18 -4.16 7.25
CA ASN A 105 3.74 -3.25 6.26
C ASN A 105 5.14 -3.67 5.81
N GLU A 106 5.99 -4.11 6.74
CA GLU A 106 7.32 -4.63 6.40
C GLU A 106 7.23 -5.84 5.49
N TYR A 107 6.32 -6.77 5.78
CA TYR A 107 6.10 -7.93 4.92
C TYR A 107 5.74 -7.50 3.49
N MET A 108 4.82 -6.55 3.35
CA MET A 108 4.41 -6.07 2.03
C MET A 108 5.57 -5.44 1.27
N ILE A 109 6.39 -4.63 1.93
CA ILE A 109 7.56 -4.01 1.31
C ILE A 109 8.56 -5.06 0.81
N GLN A 110 8.72 -6.14 1.54
CA GLN A 110 9.64 -7.22 1.16
C GLN A 110 9.10 -8.11 0.04
N ASN A 111 7.81 -8.04 -0.26
CA ASN A 111 7.13 -8.97 -1.17
C ASN A 111 6.33 -8.29 -2.28
N THR A 112 6.50 -6.98 -2.50
CA THR A 112 5.83 -6.27 -3.59
C THR A 112 6.85 -5.83 -4.64
N ASP A 113 6.37 -5.62 -5.88
CA ASP A 113 7.23 -5.15 -6.98
C ASP A 113 7.36 -3.64 -7.00
N TYR A 114 6.30 -2.92 -6.63
CA TYR A 114 6.23 -1.47 -6.67
C TYR A 114 5.68 -0.91 -5.37
N LEU A 115 6.19 0.26 -4.97
CA LEU A 115 5.69 1.00 -3.81
C LEU A 115 5.39 2.43 -4.24
N ILE A 116 4.15 2.86 -3.99
CA ILE A 116 3.76 4.26 -4.09
C ILE A 116 3.74 4.82 -2.68
N ALA A 117 4.56 5.81 -2.42
CA ALA A 117 4.74 6.36 -1.07
C ALA A 117 4.45 7.86 -1.03
N TYR A 118 4.05 8.32 0.15
CA TYR A 118 4.05 9.74 0.48
C TYR A 118 4.84 9.91 1.78
N ASN A 119 6.13 10.22 1.63
CA ASN A 119 7.07 10.30 2.74
C ASN A 119 7.73 11.68 2.78
N ARG A 120 7.45 12.44 3.83
CA ARG A 120 8.05 13.76 4.08
C ARG A 120 9.26 13.69 5.01
N GLY A 121 9.73 12.48 5.33
CA GLY A 121 10.97 12.27 6.05
C GLY A 121 10.83 12.14 7.56
N HIS A 122 9.67 11.72 8.07
CA HIS A 122 9.49 11.51 9.50
C HIS A 122 8.57 10.32 9.81
N GLY A 123 8.67 9.83 11.06
CA GLY A 123 7.79 8.81 11.62
C GLY A 123 8.00 7.42 11.06
N ASN A 124 7.00 6.56 11.28
CA ASN A 124 7.03 5.18 10.80
C ASN A 124 7.09 5.08 9.28
N THR A 125 6.46 6.03 8.59
CA THR A 125 6.51 6.10 7.12
C THR A 125 7.96 6.19 6.65
N ASP A 126 8.76 7.07 7.25
CA ASP A 126 10.17 7.24 6.87
C ASP A 126 10.97 5.95 7.11
N SER A 127 10.76 5.30 8.24
CA SER A 127 11.43 4.03 8.57
C SER A 127 11.08 2.93 7.57
N LEU A 128 9.82 2.84 7.16
CA LEU A 128 9.35 1.84 6.20
C LEU A 128 9.88 2.14 4.79
N VAL A 129 9.91 3.40 4.39
CA VAL A 129 10.49 3.79 3.09
C VAL A 129 12.00 3.54 3.08
N ALA A 130 12.69 3.73 4.21
CA ALA A 130 14.12 3.38 4.33
C ALA A 130 14.34 1.88 4.10
N LEU A 131 13.47 1.02 4.65
CA LEU A 131 13.52 -0.42 4.38
C LEU A 131 13.31 -0.69 2.88
N ALA A 132 12.35 -0.03 2.27
CA ALA A 132 12.08 -0.18 0.84
C ALA A 132 13.29 0.25 -0.01
N ARG A 133 13.98 1.33 0.36
CA ARG A 133 15.18 1.78 -0.34
C ARG A 133 16.30 0.73 -0.29
N ARG A 134 16.45 0.04 0.82
CA ARG A 134 17.42 -1.07 0.91
C ARG A 134 17.05 -2.22 -0.03
N GLN A 135 15.76 -2.52 -0.15
CA GLN A 135 15.28 -3.54 -1.11
C GLN A 135 15.47 -3.07 -2.56
N MET A 136 15.26 -1.78 -2.83
CA MET A 136 15.47 -1.21 -4.16
C MET A 136 16.93 -1.32 -4.60
N GLN A 137 17.89 -1.12 -3.69
CA GLN A 137 19.32 -1.28 -3.97
C GLN A 137 19.66 -2.73 -4.36
N LYS A 138 18.87 -3.69 -3.93
CA LYS A 138 19.00 -5.11 -4.30
C LYS A 138 18.19 -5.47 -5.53
N GLY A 139 17.58 -4.49 -6.19
CA GLY A 139 16.78 -4.71 -7.40
C GLY A 139 15.42 -5.38 -7.16
N ARG A 140 14.90 -5.32 -5.93
CA ARG A 140 13.69 -6.06 -5.55
C ARG A 140 12.40 -5.27 -5.58
N ILE A 141 12.49 -3.93 -5.59
CA ILE A 141 11.32 -3.06 -5.54
C ILE A 141 11.62 -1.76 -6.27
N HIS A 142 10.59 -1.13 -6.82
CA HIS A 142 10.67 0.23 -7.39
C HIS A 142 9.78 1.15 -6.57
N ILE A 143 10.28 2.34 -6.21
CA ILE A 143 9.62 3.28 -5.32
C ILE A 143 9.32 4.58 -6.05
N GLU A 144 8.09 5.07 -5.92
CA GLU A 144 7.73 6.42 -6.31
C GLU A 144 7.27 7.17 -5.06
N ASN A 145 8.01 8.21 -4.66
CA ASN A 145 7.63 9.04 -3.51
C ASN A 145 6.94 10.31 -4.00
N LEU A 146 5.64 10.40 -3.76
CA LEU A 146 4.82 11.52 -4.22
C LEU A 146 5.19 12.85 -3.58
N ALA A 147 5.81 12.82 -2.39
CA ALA A 147 6.25 14.04 -1.71
C ALA A 147 7.30 14.81 -2.50
N GLU A 148 8.04 14.13 -3.37
CA GLU A 148 9.05 14.77 -4.23
C GLU A 148 8.42 15.58 -5.37
N LYS A 149 7.13 15.41 -5.62
CA LYS A 149 6.39 16.07 -6.72
C LYS A 149 5.55 17.25 -6.25
N LEU A 150 5.46 17.44 -4.94
CA LEU A 150 4.61 18.47 -4.34
C LEU A 150 5.39 19.73 -4.01
#